data_fb4b6241974943778e75abe7e500168a
#
_entry.id   fb4b6241974943778e75abe7e500168a
#
_cell.length_a   1.000
_cell.length_b   1.000
_cell.length_c   1.000
_cell.angle_alpha   90.00
_cell.angle_beta   90.00
_cell.angle_gamma   90.00
#
_symmetry.space_group_name_H-M   'P 1'
#
loop_
_entity.id
_entity.type
_entity.pdbx_description
1 polymer ?
#
loop_
_entity_poly.entity_id
_entity_poly.type
_entity_poly.pdbx_seq_one_letter_code
_entity_poly.pdbx_strand_id
1 'polypeptide(L)'
;MKDMFAQLEDINKRPKPFEFYTADDLWTDEHTSEQMLAYHLNNEIDVSSRRKEFIERSVDWIATRFHVNQGTRIADFGCGPGLYANRLGKLGAHVTGIDFSKRSIDYARGVATDQGLSVEYVNRNYLDFETDAQFDLIMMIMCDLCALSPSQRTIILRKFHSLLAPG
;
A
#
# COMPACT_ATOMS: atom_id res chain seq x y z
N MET A 1 43.02 9.37 8.95
CA MET A 1 42.01 10.19 8.29
C MET A 1 41.81 9.66 6.89
N LYS A 2 40.63 9.21 6.52
CA LYS A 2 40.34 8.93 5.10
C LYS A 2 40.51 10.24 4.33
N ASP A 3 41.18 10.17 3.18
CA ASP A 3 41.30 11.30 2.29
C ASP A 3 39.90 11.84 1.93
N MET A 4 39.73 13.14 1.91
CA MET A 4 38.48 13.80 1.56
C MET A 4 37.97 13.35 0.18
N PHE A 5 38.86 13.13 -0.76
CA PHE A 5 38.50 12.61 -2.08
C PHE A 5 37.91 11.20 -2.01
N ALA A 6 38.48 10.30 -1.19
CA ALA A 6 37.92 8.98 -0.99
C ALA A 6 36.54 9.01 -0.32
N GLN A 7 36.27 9.97 0.58
CA GLN A 7 34.94 10.17 1.17
C GLN A 7 33.94 10.68 0.14
N LEU A 8 34.32 11.62 -0.71
CA LEU A 8 33.46 12.13 -1.78
C LEU A 8 33.18 11.05 -2.84
N GLU A 9 34.15 10.22 -3.14
CA GLU A 9 34.01 9.09 -4.06
C GLU A 9 33.03 8.05 -3.50
N ASP A 10 33.11 7.72 -2.21
CA ASP A 10 32.18 6.83 -1.53
C ASP A 10 30.74 7.39 -1.53
N ILE A 11 30.57 8.71 -1.29
CA ILE A 11 29.26 9.38 -1.32
C ILE A 11 28.64 9.37 -2.73
N ASN A 12 29.45 9.56 -3.76
CA ASN A 12 29.00 9.58 -5.16
C ASN A 12 28.87 8.19 -5.79
N LYS A 13 29.26 7.14 -5.08
CA LYS A 13 29.22 5.78 -5.60
C LYS A 13 27.76 5.35 -5.80
N ARG A 14 27.41 4.99 -7.03
CA ARG A 14 26.11 4.46 -7.33
C ARG A 14 25.91 3.11 -6.62
N PRO A 15 24.89 2.96 -5.75
CA PRO A 15 24.61 1.68 -5.11
C PRO A 15 24.19 0.62 -6.13
N LYS A 16 24.37 -0.64 -5.78
CA LYS A 16 23.83 -1.74 -6.58
C LYS A 16 22.29 -1.72 -6.50
N PRO A 17 21.60 -2.24 -7.51
CA PRO A 17 20.15 -2.37 -7.45
C PRO A 17 19.72 -3.11 -6.18
N PHE A 18 18.78 -2.53 -5.44
CA PHE A 18 18.22 -3.05 -4.18
C PHE A 18 19.25 -3.20 -3.02
N GLU A 19 20.38 -2.53 -3.07
CA GLU A 19 21.39 -2.54 -1.99
C GLU A 19 20.83 -1.88 -0.71
N PHE A 20 20.00 -0.86 -0.86
CA PHE A 20 19.31 -0.17 0.23
C PHE A 20 17.81 -0.24 0.05
N TYR A 21 17.09 -0.38 1.17
CA TYR A 21 15.64 -0.22 1.22
C TYR A 21 15.33 1.17 1.77
N THR A 22 14.92 2.06 0.89
CA THR A 22 14.72 3.49 1.20
C THR A 22 13.24 3.87 1.42
N ALA A 23 12.35 2.91 1.36
CA ALA A 23 10.92 3.19 1.52
C ALA A 23 10.58 3.71 2.93
N ASP A 24 11.26 3.20 3.98
CA ASP A 24 11.02 3.64 5.35
C ASP A 24 11.24 5.16 5.48
N ASP A 25 12.36 5.69 4.97
CA ASP A 25 12.69 7.12 5.06
C ASP A 25 11.61 8.00 4.39
N LEU A 26 11.07 7.56 3.27
CA LEU A 26 10.06 8.30 2.50
C LEU A 26 8.70 8.34 3.21
N TRP A 27 8.29 7.23 3.83
CA TRP A 27 6.93 7.06 4.31
C TRP A 27 6.76 7.20 5.82
N THR A 28 7.87 7.16 6.61
CA THR A 28 7.83 7.22 8.08
C THR A 28 8.43 8.51 8.65
N ASP A 29 9.29 9.22 7.91
CA ASP A 29 9.75 10.55 8.31
C ASP A 29 8.56 11.50 8.46
N GLU A 30 8.54 12.29 9.54
CA GLU A 30 7.39 13.11 9.91
C GLU A 30 7.02 14.13 8.83
N HIS A 31 8.00 14.88 8.34
CA HIS A 31 7.77 15.91 7.33
C HIS A 31 7.43 15.31 5.98
N THR A 32 8.20 14.31 5.56
CA THR A 32 8.02 13.66 4.24
C THR A 32 6.69 12.93 4.17
N SER A 33 6.30 12.20 5.22
CA SER A 33 5.03 11.47 5.27
C SER A 33 3.81 12.39 5.21
N GLU A 34 3.91 13.62 5.74
CA GLU A 34 2.86 14.63 5.63
C GLU A 34 2.66 15.09 4.18
N GLN A 35 3.76 15.39 3.48
CA GLN A 35 3.70 15.76 2.07
C GLN A 35 3.19 14.60 1.20
N MET A 36 3.62 13.38 1.49
CA MET A 36 3.17 12.19 0.77
C MET A 36 1.67 11.95 0.95
N LEU A 37 1.13 12.12 2.17
CA LEU A 37 -0.32 12.06 2.41
C LEU A 37 -1.06 13.16 1.62
N ALA A 38 -0.55 14.40 1.62
CA ALA A 38 -1.14 15.49 0.85
C ALA A 38 -1.18 15.18 -0.66
N TYR A 39 -0.11 14.57 -1.21
CA TYR A 39 -0.09 14.11 -2.61
C TYR A 39 -1.09 12.99 -2.88
N HIS A 40 -1.26 12.03 -1.96
CA HIS A 40 -2.28 10.99 -2.09
C HIS A 40 -3.70 11.56 -2.16
N LEU A 41 -3.97 12.61 -1.39
CA LEU A 41 -5.29 13.22 -1.28
C LEU A 41 -5.57 14.26 -2.38
N ASN A 42 -4.55 14.64 -3.15
CA ASN A 42 -4.73 15.56 -4.27
C ASN A 42 -5.34 14.84 -5.47
N ASN A 43 -6.58 15.16 -5.76
CA ASN A 43 -7.38 14.53 -6.82
C ASN A 43 -6.94 14.92 -8.26
N GLU A 44 -6.04 15.90 -8.41
CA GLU A 44 -5.67 16.46 -9.71
C GLU A 44 -4.34 15.93 -10.25
N ILE A 45 -3.57 15.21 -9.43
CA ILE A 45 -2.23 14.74 -9.78
C ILE A 45 -2.10 13.22 -9.65
N ASP A 46 -1.18 12.63 -10.42
CA ASP A 46 -0.89 11.19 -10.44
C ASP A 46 0.50 10.88 -9.82
N VAL A 47 0.87 11.55 -8.71
CA VAL A 47 2.21 11.41 -8.11
C VAL A 47 2.27 10.20 -7.17
N SER A 48 1.52 10.22 -6.07
CA SER A 48 1.51 9.13 -5.07
C SER A 48 0.31 8.20 -5.23
N SER A 49 -0.77 8.70 -5.80
CA SER A 49 -1.97 7.93 -6.16
C SER A 49 -2.45 8.38 -7.54
N ARG A 50 -3.48 7.73 -8.05
CA ARG A 50 -4.14 8.15 -9.28
C ARG A 50 -5.19 9.22 -8.98
N ARG A 51 -5.54 10.03 -10.00
CA ARG A 51 -6.63 10.99 -9.92
C ARG A 51 -7.96 10.29 -9.58
N LYS A 52 -8.85 11.05 -8.96
CA LYS A 52 -10.12 10.54 -8.44
C LYS A 52 -10.91 9.72 -9.46
N GLU A 53 -11.08 10.24 -10.67
CA GLU A 53 -11.87 9.59 -11.72
C GLU A 53 -11.24 8.26 -12.18
N PHE A 54 -9.90 8.16 -12.12
CA PHE A 54 -9.21 6.91 -12.42
C PHE A 54 -9.45 5.89 -11.31
N ILE A 55 -9.37 6.32 -10.04
CA ILE A 55 -9.61 5.45 -8.88
C ILE A 55 -11.05 4.92 -8.93
N GLU A 56 -12.04 5.79 -9.18
CA GLU A 56 -13.45 5.42 -9.26
C GLU A 56 -13.69 4.37 -10.36
N ARG A 57 -13.20 4.61 -11.58
CA ARG A 57 -13.29 3.62 -12.67
C ARG A 57 -12.59 2.30 -12.34
N SER A 58 -11.45 2.36 -11.64
CA SER A 58 -10.72 1.16 -11.23
C SER A 58 -11.51 0.36 -10.19
N VAL A 59 -12.12 1.03 -9.23
CA VAL A 59 -12.98 0.40 -8.22
C VAL A 59 -14.21 -0.25 -8.88
N ASP A 60 -14.86 0.44 -9.81
CA ASP A 60 -16.00 -0.09 -10.57
C ASP A 60 -15.59 -1.33 -11.38
N TRP A 61 -14.42 -1.28 -12.02
CA TRP A 61 -13.88 -2.43 -12.74
C TRP A 61 -13.58 -3.61 -11.82
N ILE A 62 -12.92 -3.37 -10.68
CA ILE A 62 -12.61 -4.40 -9.66
C ILE A 62 -13.92 -5.02 -9.16
N ALA A 63 -14.88 -4.17 -8.78
CA ALA A 63 -16.17 -4.61 -8.25
C ALA A 63 -16.92 -5.50 -9.25
N THR A 64 -16.97 -5.08 -10.50
CA THR A 64 -17.65 -5.82 -11.57
C THR A 64 -16.90 -7.11 -11.92
N ARG A 65 -15.58 -7.04 -12.10
CA ARG A 65 -14.75 -8.17 -12.55
C ARG A 65 -14.69 -9.30 -11.53
N PHE A 66 -14.68 -8.97 -10.26
CA PHE A 66 -14.55 -9.93 -9.15
C PHE A 66 -15.86 -10.10 -8.36
N HIS A 67 -16.97 -9.54 -8.87
CA HIS A 67 -18.29 -9.66 -8.26
C HIS A 67 -18.31 -9.28 -6.76
N VAL A 68 -17.58 -8.18 -6.43
CA VAL A 68 -17.48 -7.70 -5.05
C VAL A 68 -18.86 -7.38 -4.50
N ASN A 69 -19.17 -7.95 -3.35
CA ASN A 69 -20.46 -7.82 -2.69
C ASN A 69 -20.31 -7.85 -1.16
N GLN A 70 -21.45 -7.78 -0.47
CA GLN A 70 -21.48 -7.93 0.97
C GLN A 70 -21.00 -9.33 1.37
N GLY A 71 -19.89 -9.34 2.11
CA GLY A 71 -19.21 -10.58 2.52
C GLY A 71 -17.94 -10.92 1.75
N THR A 72 -17.66 -10.26 0.62
CA THR A 72 -16.37 -10.41 -0.07
C THR A 72 -15.23 -9.91 0.84
N ARG A 73 -14.23 -10.75 1.09
CA ARG A 73 -13.07 -10.43 1.92
C ARG A 73 -11.92 -10.01 1.02
N ILE A 74 -11.42 -8.80 1.23
CA ILE A 74 -10.38 -8.21 0.39
C ILE A 74 -9.19 -7.82 1.26
N ALA A 75 -7.96 -8.13 0.83
CA ALA A 75 -6.75 -7.57 1.40
C ALA A 75 -6.13 -6.56 0.42
N ASP A 76 -5.81 -5.35 0.92
CA ASP A 76 -5.19 -4.27 0.16
C ASP A 76 -3.79 -4.00 0.74
N PHE A 77 -2.76 -4.54 0.07
CA PHE A 77 -1.36 -4.45 0.47
C PHE A 77 -0.73 -3.18 -0.09
N GLY A 78 -0.25 -2.30 0.78
CA GLY A 78 0.16 -0.94 0.42
C GLY A 78 -1.05 -0.04 0.23
N CYS A 79 -2.04 -0.14 1.13
CA CYS A 79 -3.33 0.56 0.99
C CYS A 79 -3.24 2.09 1.10
N GLY A 80 -2.11 2.62 1.60
CA GLY A 80 -1.93 4.06 1.84
C GLY A 80 -3.06 4.65 2.68
N PRO A 81 -3.62 5.81 2.28
CA PRO A 81 -4.75 6.44 2.98
C PRO A 81 -6.12 5.79 2.71
N GLY A 82 -6.14 4.57 2.17
CA GLY A 82 -7.36 3.79 2.00
C GLY A 82 -8.26 4.21 0.83
N LEU A 83 -7.69 4.82 -0.21
CA LEU A 83 -8.47 5.36 -1.32
C LEU A 83 -9.28 4.29 -2.08
N TYR A 84 -8.74 3.10 -2.23
CA TYR A 84 -9.43 1.93 -2.80
C TYR A 84 -10.21 1.18 -1.72
N ALA A 85 -9.57 0.88 -0.59
CA ALA A 85 -10.15 0.11 0.50
C ALA A 85 -11.48 0.69 1.01
N ASN A 86 -11.54 2.02 1.26
CA ASN A 86 -12.77 2.67 1.71
C ASN A 86 -13.89 2.62 0.65
N ARG A 87 -13.55 2.72 -0.64
CA ARG A 87 -14.55 2.63 -1.71
C ARG A 87 -15.12 1.23 -1.86
N LEU A 88 -14.28 0.21 -1.74
CA LEU A 88 -14.72 -1.20 -1.75
C LEU A 88 -15.54 -1.53 -0.48
N GLY A 89 -15.13 -0.99 0.67
CA GLY A 89 -15.93 -1.08 1.91
C GLY A 89 -17.33 -0.47 1.79
N LYS A 90 -17.50 0.62 1.03
CA LYS A 90 -18.83 1.21 0.72
C LYS A 90 -19.74 0.27 -0.08
N LEU A 91 -19.15 -0.64 -0.85
CA LEU A 91 -19.91 -1.67 -1.58
C LEU A 91 -20.27 -2.87 -0.69
N GLY A 92 -19.90 -2.84 0.59
CA GLY A 92 -20.19 -3.87 1.58
C GLY A 92 -19.11 -4.91 1.75
N ALA A 93 -17.97 -4.81 1.05
CA ALA A 93 -16.86 -5.73 1.24
C ALA A 93 -16.22 -5.56 2.63
N HIS A 94 -15.72 -6.67 3.19
CA HIS A 94 -14.84 -6.66 4.36
C HIS A 94 -13.40 -6.48 3.88
N VAL A 95 -12.83 -5.31 4.13
CA VAL A 95 -11.50 -4.98 3.61
C VAL A 95 -10.48 -4.90 4.75
N THR A 96 -9.33 -5.57 4.58
CA THR A 96 -8.15 -5.40 5.43
C THR A 96 -7.10 -4.63 4.64
N GLY A 97 -6.86 -3.38 5.03
CA GLY A 97 -5.82 -2.53 4.44
C GLY A 97 -4.53 -2.61 5.26
N ILE A 98 -3.42 -2.89 4.62
CA ILE A 98 -2.11 -3.02 5.26
C ILE A 98 -1.16 -1.98 4.68
N ASP A 99 -0.59 -1.15 5.54
CA ASP A 99 0.44 -0.18 5.17
C ASP A 99 1.33 0.14 6.37
N PHE A 100 2.60 0.45 6.12
CA PHE A 100 3.53 0.80 7.20
C PHE A 100 3.56 2.30 7.50
N SER A 101 3.03 3.16 6.64
CA SER A 101 2.86 4.58 6.89
C SER A 101 1.78 4.83 7.95
N LYS A 102 2.22 5.10 9.18
CA LYS A 102 1.29 5.37 10.29
C LYS A 102 0.34 6.52 9.97
N ARG A 103 0.83 7.59 9.36
CA ARG A 103 0.03 8.76 9.01
C ARG A 103 -1.09 8.42 8.01
N SER A 104 -0.78 7.64 6.99
CA SER A 104 -1.76 7.18 6.01
C SER A 104 -2.82 6.27 6.65
N ILE A 105 -2.39 5.34 7.50
CA ILE A 105 -3.29 4.43 8.23
C ILE A 105 -4.21 5.19 9.20
N ASP A 106 -3.68 6.16 9.95
CA ASP A 106 -4.50 6.96 10.88
C ASP A 106 -5.57 7.76 10.12
N TYR A 107 -5.21 8.35 8.98
CA TYR A 107 -6.17 9.01 8.10
C TYR A 107 -7.23 8.02 7.59
N ALA A 108 -6.81 6.86 7.08
CA ALA A 108 -7.71 5.85 6.54
C ALA A 108 -8.72 5.33 7.57
N ARG A 109 -8.25 5.10 8.81
CA ARG A 109 -9.10 4.72 9.95
C ARG A 109 -10.13 5.79 10.29
N GLY A 110 -9.72 7.07 10.31
CA GLY A 110 -10.64 8.20 10.54
C GLY A 110 -11.77 8.18 9.53
N VAL A 111 -11.44 8.11 8.23
CA VAL A 111 -12.44 8.07 7.15
C VAL A 111 -13.37 6.86 7.26
N ALA A 112 -12.83 5.67 7.56
CA ALA A 112 -13.65 4.46 7.72
C ALA A 112 -14.61 4.58 8.91
N THR A 113 -14.13 5.10 10.03
CA THR A 113 -14.95 5.31 11.24
C THR A 113 -16.06 6.32 10.99
N ASP A 114 -15.74 7.47 10.41
CA ASP A 114 -16.70 8.55 10.13
C ASP A 114 -17.82 8.10 9.17
N GLN A 115 -17.51 7.14 8.31
CA GLN A 115 -18.45 6.61 7.30
C GLN A 115 -19.06 5.27 7.70
N GLY A 116 -18.73 4.71 8.87
CA GLY A 116 -19.25 3.42 9.34
C GLY A 116 -18.91 2.25 8.43
N LEU A 117 -17.71 2.24 7.84
CA LEU A 117 -17.28 1.22 6.88
C LEU A 117 -16.71 -0.03 7.58
N SER A 118 -16.95 -1.20 7.00
CA SER A 118 -16.34 -2.47 7.43
C SER A 118 -14.92 -2.63 6.86
N VAL A 119 -14.01 -1.72 7.26
CA VAL A 119 -12.61 -1.73 6.83
C VAL A 119 -11.71 -1.77 8.06
N GLU A 120 -10.86 -2.78 8.15
CA GLU A 120 -9.81 -2.89 9.13
C GLU A 120 -8.49 -2.36 8.56
N TYR A 121 -7.77 -1.54 9.33
CA TYR A 121 -6.46 -1.03 8.91
C TYR A 121 -5.36 -1.48 9.84
N VAL A 122 -4.33 -2.10 9.29
CA VAL A 122 -3.16 -2.64 9.99
C VAL A 122 -1.93 -1.80 9.65
N ASN A 123 -1.36 -1.13 10.67
CA ASN A 123 -0.11 -0.40 10.48
C ASN A 123 1.07 -1.36 10.65
N ARG A 124 1.54 -1.91 9.54
CA ARG A 124 2.65 -2.87 9.49
C ARG A 124 3.27 -2.90 8.10
N ASN A 125 4.57 -3.22 8.01
CA ASN A 125 5.17 -3.58 6.73
C ASN A 125 4.49 -4.85 6.22
N TYR A 126 3.98 -4.82 4.99
CA TYR A 126 3.26 -5.94 4.40
C TYR A 126 4.12 -7.19 4.19
N LEU A 127 5.45 -7.05 4.14
CA LEU A 127 6.37 -8.20 4.12
C LEU A 127 6.32 -8.99 5.44
N ASP A 128 6.07 -8.29 6.57
CA ASP A 128 6.02 -8.85 7.92
C ASP A 128 4.58 -9.10 8.40
N PHE A 129 3.58 -8.80 7.57
CA PHE A 129 2.19 -9.03 7.92
C PHE A 129 1.87 -10.54 7.88
N GLU A 130 1.30 -11.03 8.96
CA GLU A 130 0.86 -12.43 9.10
C GLU A 130 -0.58 -12.47 9.61
N THR A 131 -1.36 -13.41 9.11
CA THR A 131 -2.75 -13.64 9.51
C THR A 131 -3.19 -15.06 9.10
N ASP A 132 -4.13 -15.62 9.84
CA ASP A 132 -4.81 -16.87 9.47
C ASP A 132 -6.07 -16.61 8.60
N ALA A 133 -6.41 -15.35 8.36
CA ALA A 133 -7.54 -14.99 7.53
C ALA A 133 -7.29 -15.35 6.05
N GLN A 134 -8.36 -15.78 5.39
CA GLN A 134 -8.36 -16.05 3.94
C GLN A 134 -9.13 -14.93 3.25
N PHE A 135 -8.67 -14.55 2.06
CA PHE A 135 -9.25 -13.48 1.26
C PHE A 135 -9.75 -14.00 -0.09
N ASP A 136 -10.84 -13.44 -0.55
CA ASP A 136 -11.40 -13.75 -1.87
C ASP A 136 -10.70 -12.94 -2.97
N LEU A 137 -10.10 -11.79 -2.59
CA LEU A 137 -9.32 -10.94 -3.46
C LEU A 137 -8.14 -10.34 -2.69
N ILE A 138 -6.97 -10.32 -3.31
CA ILE A 138 -5.80 -9.59 -2.81
C ILE A 138 -5.41 -8.54 -3.85
N MET A 139 -5.17 -7.32 -3.38
CA MET A 139 -4.74 -6.19 -4.20
C MET A 139 -3.39 -5.66 -3.73
N MET A 140 -2.59 -5.19 -4.68
CA MET A 140 -1.40 -4.38 -4.46
C MET A 140 -1.32 -3.38 -5.62
N ILE A 141 -1.71 -2.14 -5.37
CA ILE A 141 -1.95 -1.12 -6.40
C ILE A 141 -0.82 -0.08 -6.39
N MET A 142 -0.56 0.52 -7.54
CA MET A 142 0.55 1.45 -7.81
C MET A 142 1.91 0.74 -7.88
N CYS A 143 2.95 1.35 -7.31
CA CYS A 143 4.35 0.97 -7.53
C CYS A 143 4.91 0.01 -6.48
N ASP A 144 4.11 -0.49 -5.54
CA ASP A 144 4.58 -1.30 -4.43
C ASP A 144 5.36 -2.53 -4.88
N LEU A 145 4.81 -3.32 -5.80
CA LEU A 145 5.48 -4.52 -6.28
C LEU A 145 6.81 -4.23 -7.00
N CYS A 146 6.90 -3.13 -7.73
CA CYS A 146 8.13 -2.80 -8.48
C CYS A 146 9.24 -2.22 -7.60
N ALA A 147 8.91 -1.66 -6.44
CA ALA A 147 9.89 -1.19 -5.46
C ALA A 147 10.59 -2.33 -4.71
N LEU A 148 9.99 -3.52 -4.68
CA LEU A 148 10.54 -4.70 -4.01
C LEU A 148 11.69 -5.34 -4.80
N SER A 149 12.70 -5.86 -4.09
CA SER A 149 13.73 -6.70 -4.68
C SER A 149 13.15 -8.02 -5.23
N PRO A 150 13.84 -8.75 -6.11
CA PRO A 150 13.37 -10.04 -6.62
C PRO A 150 13.05 -11.05 -5.52
N SER A 151 13.84 -11.08 -4.44
CA SER A 151 13.60 -11.95 -3.29
C SER A 151 12.33 -11.55 -2.52
N GLN A 152 12.13 -10.26 -2.27
CA GLN A 152 10.92 -9.74 -1.60
C GLN A 152 9.66 -9.97 -2.45
N ARG A 153 9.74 -9.83 -3.79
CA ARG A 153 8.62 -10.18 -4.68
C ARG A 153 8.26 -11.65 -4.56
N THR A 154 9.24 -12.54 -4.48
CA THR A 154 8.97 -13.97 -4.28
C THR A 154 8.27 -14.22 -2.94
N ILE A 155 8.70 -13.56 -1.86
CA ILE A 155 8.07 -13.66 -0.53
C ILE A 155 6.61 -13.19 -0.61
N ILE A 156 6.37 -11.99 -1.15
CA ILE A 156 5.02 -11.42 -1.17
C ILE A 156 4.05 -12.23 -2.05
N LEU A 157 4.51 -12.72 -3.20
CA LEU A 157 3.67 -13.54 -4.07
C LEU A 157 3.33 -14.90 -3.44
N ARG A 158 4.26 -15.52 -2.71
CA ARG A 158 3.96 -16.74 -1.93
C ARG A 158 2.95 -16.45 -0.82
N LYS A 159 3.10 -15.32 -0.13
CA LYS A 159 2.14 -14.86 0.88
C LYS A 159 0.75 -14.67 0.26
N PHE A 160 0.63 -14.01 -0.87
CA PHE A 160 -0.65 -13.84 -1.56
C PHE A 160 -1.28 -15.20 -1.89
N HIS A 161 -0.50 -16.12 -2.45
CA HIS A 161 -1.00 -17.45 -2.77
C HIS A 161 -1.51 -18.21 -1.52
N SER A 162 -0.83 -18.08 -0.37
CA SER A 162 -1.24 -18.75 0.87
C SER A 162 -2.46 -18.11 1.53
N LEU A 163 -2.70 -16.81 1.33
CA LEU A 163 -3.80 -16.07 1.92
C LEU A 163 -5.06 -16.03 1.03
N LEU A 164 -4.95 -16.41 -0.23
CA LEU A 164 -6.13 -16.52 -1.11
C LEU A 164 -6.95 -17.77 -0.74
N ALA A 165 -8.26 -17.57 -0.63
CA ALA A 165 -9.20 -18.67 -0.49
C ALA A 165 -9.14 -19.57 -1.74
N PRO A 166 -9.36 -20.90 -1.61
CA PRO A 166 -9.51 -21.77 -2.77
C PRO A 166 -10.67 -21.30 -3.65
N GLY A 167 -10.39 -21.11 -4.95
CA GLY A 167 -11.38 -20.70 -5.95
C GLY A 167 -12.02 -21.86 -6.67
#